data_97e415d7b798e1a7ed03940c1d45cd69
#
_entry.id   97e415d7b798e1a7ed03940c1d45cd69
#
_cell.length_a   1.000
_cell.length_b   1.000
_cell.length_c   1.000
_cell.angle_alpha   90.00
_cell.angle_beta   90.00
_cell.angle_gamma   90.00
#
_symmetry.space_group_name_H-M   'P 1'
#
loop_
_entity.id
_entity.type
_entity.pdbx_description
1 polymer ?
#
loop_
_entity_poly.entity_id
_entity_poly.type
_entity_poly.pdbx_seq_one_letter_code
_entity_poly.pdbx_strand_id
1 'polypeptide(L)'
;VTGVQTCALPIYELGGEIRAALLQKLSEHGGHFGPNFGMVEATIALHYVFNSPEDKLVFDVSHQSYVHKMLTGRKDAFLYPAEYDNVSGYSEPHESKHDFFVIGHTSTSVSLASGLAKGRDLTGGNENIIAVIGDGSLSSGEAFEGLDYVAELGTNMIIIVNDNQMSIAENHGGLYKNLKDLRDSNGQCECNFFKAMGLDYMYVNDGNH
;
A
#
# COMPACT_ATOMS: atom_id res chain seq x y z
N VAL A 1 8.64 26.90 7.51
CA VAL A 1 9.51 26.36 6.45
C VAL A 1 10.60 25.46 7.05
N THR A 2 11.05 25.70 8.28
CA THR A 2 12.14 24.95 8.92
C THR A 2 11.72 23.60 9.54
N GLY A 3 10.44 23.36 9.83
CA GLY A 3 9.95 22.12 10.43
C GLY A 3 9.90 20.92 9.46
N VAL A 4 9.59 21.18 8.18
CA VAL A 4 9.49 20.13 7.15
C VAL A 4 10.87 19.58 6.77
N GLN A 5 11.89 20.43 6.73
CA GLN A 5 13.25 20.00 6.40
C GLN A 5 13.90 19.12 7.48
N THR A 6 13.57 19.33 8.76
CA THR A 6 14.11 18.52 9.86
C THR A 6 13.50 17.12 9.96
N CYS A 7 12.32 16.89 9.40
CA CYS A 7 11.69 15.56 9.35
C CYS A 7 12.07 14.78 8.07
N ALA A 8 12.39 15.47 6.98
CA ALA A 8 12.71 14.83 5.70
C ALA A 8 14.03 14.05 5.73
N LEU A 9 15.11 14.62 6.28
CA LEU A 9 16.41 13.96 6.33
C LEU A 9 16.39 12.60 7.03
N PRO A 10 15.82 12.44 8.25
CA PRO A 10 15.72 11.13 8.88
C PRO A 10 14.89 10.11 8.10
N ILE A 11 13.88 10.55 7.34
CA ILE A 11 13.06 9.67 6.50
C ILE A 11 13.88 9.16 5.31
N TYR A 12 14.67 10.01 4.67
CA TYR A 12 15.56 9.60 3.58
C TYR A 12 16.67 8.66 4.05
N GLU A 13 17.28 8.94 5.21
CA GLU A 13 18.28 8.06 5.81
C GLU A 13 17.68 6.68 6.11
N LEU A 14 16.54 6.63 6.76
CA LEU A 14 15.80 5.40 7.05
C LEU A 14 15.43 4.64 5.76
N GLY A 15 14.98 5.35 4.73
CA GLY A 15 14.71 4.77 3.42
C GLY A 15 15.95 4.11 2.81
N GLY A 16 17.11 4.75 2.91
CA GLY A 16 18.38 4.21 2.48
C GLY A 16 18.81 2.96 3.24
N GLU A 17 18.66 2.94 4.57
CA GLU A 17 18.96 1.77 5.41
C GLU A 17 18.04 0.59 5.09
N ILE A 18 16.73 0.83 4.94
CA ILE A 18 15.76 -0.19 4.55
C ILE A 18 16.09 -0.78 3.18
N ARG A 19 16.42 0.07 2.18
CA ARG A 19 16.80 -0.40 0.84
C ARG A 19 18.06 -1.27 0.87
N ALA A 20 19.06 -0.91 1.67
CA ALA A 20 20.27 -1.69 1.82
C ALA A 20 19.98 -3.08 2.44
N ALA A 21 19.16 -3.13 3.50
CA ALA A 21 18.76 -4.38 4.14
C ALA A 21 17.93 -5.26 3.20
N LEU A 22 16.97 -4.70 2.48
CA LEU A 22 16.18 -5.42 1.48
C LEU A 22 17.05 -5.96 0.35
N LEU A 23 17.99 -5.17 -0.16
CA LEU A 23 18.89 -5.60 -1.22
C LEU A 23 19.71 -6.80 -0.77
N GLN A 24 20.29 -6.76 0.42
CA GLN A 24 21.07 -7.86 0.97
C GLN A 24 20.20 -9.12 1.11
N LYS A 25 19.09 -9.04 1.87
CA LYS A 25 18.21 -10.19 2.09
C LYS A 25 17.72 -10.80 0.78
N LEU A 26 17.22 -9.97 -0.14
CA LEU A 26 16.59 -10.47 -1.36
C LEU A 26 17.60 -11.04 -2.36
N SER A 27 18.86 -10.56 -2.35
CA SER A 27 19.93 -11.13 -3.16
C SER A 27 20.43 -12.47 -2.63
N GLU A 28 20.42 -12.68 -1.32
CA GLU A 28 20.92 -13.89 -0.66
C GLU A 28 19.85 -14.97 -0.51
N HIS A 29 18.60 -14.57 -0.23
CA HIS A 29 17.51 -15.46 0.17
C HIS A 29 16.35 -15.52 -0.82
N GLY A 30 16.22 -14.51 -1.69
CA GLY A 30 15.07 -14.34 -2.58
C GLY A 30 13.90 -13.62 -1.94
N GLY A 31 12.81 -13.46 -2.70
CA GLY A 31 11.60 -12.75 -2.31
C GLY A 31 11.13 -11.76 -3.37
N HIS A 32 10.24 -10.84 -2.98
CA HIS A 32 9.61 -9.89 -3.88
C HIS A 32 10.43 -8.58 -3.95
N PHE A 33 11.29 -8.45 -4.95
CA PHE A 33 12.22 -7.33 -5.07
C PHE A 33 11.52 -6.01 -5.49
N GLY A 34 11.03 -5.95 -6.74
CA GLY A 34 10.44 -4.74 -7.33
C GLY A 34 9.34 -4.11 -6.49
N PRO A 35 8.33 -4.88 -6.08
CA PRO A 35 7.21 -4.37 -5.29
C PRO A 35 7.64 -3.72 -3.96
N ASN A 36 8.63 -4.27 -3.27
CA ASN A 36 9.09 -3.71 -2.00
C ASN A 36 9.93 -2.45 -2.18
N PHE A 37 10.80 -2.42 -3.19
CA PHE A 37 11.59 -1.22 -3.50
C PHE A 37 10.73 -0.04 -3.93
N GLY A 38 9.62 -0.29 -4.64
CA GLY A 38 8.67 0.74 -5.04
C GLY A 38 7.76 1.26 -3.92
N MET A 39 7.83 0.69 -2.72
CA MET A 39 6.95 1.05 -1.60
C MET A 39 7.70 1.52 -0.34
N VAL A 40 9.01 1.75 -0.42
CA VAL A 40 9.81 2.11 0.76
C VAL A 40 9.34 3.43 1.34
N GLU A 41 9.40 4.50 0.58
CA GLU A 41 9.08 5.86 1.04
C GLU A 41 7.60 5.99 1.36
N ALA A 42 6.73 5.44 0.51
CA ALA A 42 5.29 5.44 0.75
C ALA A 42 4.91 4.72 2.05
N THR A 43 5.55 3.57 2.34
CA THR A 43 5.29 2.84 3.60
C THR A 43 5.82 3.58 4.82
N ILE A 44 7.00 4.21 4.72
CA ILE A 44 7.54 5.05 5.80
C ILE A 44 6.58 6.23 6.07
N ALA A 45 6.12 6.90 5.02
CA ALA A 45 5.17 8.01 5.13
C ALA A 45 3.85 7.58 5.78
N LEU A 46 3.33 6.41 5.42
CA LEU A 46 2.13 5.85 6.04
C LEU A 46 2.33 5.62 7.55
N HIS A 47 3.45 5.05 7.96
CA HIS A 47 3.77 4.86 9.38
C HIS A 47 4.14 6.14 10.12
N TYR A 48 4.53 7.19 9.40
CA TYR A 48 4.75 8.51 9.98
C TYR A 48 3.42 9.23 10.30
N VAL A 49 2.42 9.04 9.45
CA VAL A 49 1.12 9.72 9.53
C VAL A 49 0.10 8.94 10.36
N PHE A 50 0.07 7.62 10.18
CA PHE A 50 -0.95 6.74 10.76
C PHE A 50 -0.38 5.87 11.89
N ASN A 51 -1.18 5.68 12.92
CA ASN A 51 -0.79 4.96 14.14
C ASN A 51 -1.22 3.50 14.09
N SER A 52 -0.48 2.65 13.36
CA SER A 52 -0.73 1.20 13.34
C SER A 52 -0.39 0.56 14.72
N PRO A 53 -1.19 -0.38 15.25
CA PRO A 53 -2.33 -1.07 14.63
C PRO A 53 -3.69 -0.43 14.88
N GLU A 54 -3.79 0.72 15.56
CA GLU A 54 -5.06 1.44 15.73
C GLU A 54 -5.61 1.79 14.35
N ASP A 55 -4.86 2.54 13.54
CA ASP A 55 -5.14 2.72 12.12
C ASP A 55 -4.80 1.44 11.35
N LYS A 56 -5.66 1.04 10.42
CA LYS A 56 -5.57 -0.25 9.73
C LYS A 56 -4.96 -0.08 8.33
N LEU A 57 -3.80 -0.68 8.11
CA LEU A 57 -3.14 -0.75 6.80
C LEU A 57 -3.37 -2.12 6.17
N VAL A 58 -4.01 -2.18 5.01
CA VAL A 58 -4.29 -3.41 4.26
C VAL A 58 -3.58 -3.35 2.92
N PHE A 59 -2.58 -4.20 2.74
CA PHE A 59 -1.79 -4.27 1.51
C PHE A 59 -2.35 -5.34 0.57
N ASP A 60 -2.67 -4.96 -0.67
CA ASP A 60 -3.13 -5.90 -1.69
C ASP A 60 -2.04 -6.93 -2.02
N VAL A 61 -2.40 -8.19 -2.22
CA VAL A 61 -1.44 -9.31 -2.31
C VAL A 61 -0.56 -9.43 -1.07
N SER A 62 -0.14 -8.30 -0.53
CA SER A 62 0.78 -8.07 0.60
C SER A 62 2.24 -8.46 0.37
N HIS A 63 2.62 -8.79 -0.86
CA HIS A 63 4.00 -9.10 -1.26
C HIS A 63 4.93 -7.88 -1.21
N GLN A 64 4.39 -6.66 -1.12
CA GLN A 64 5.10 -5.37 -0.97
C GLN A 64 5.12 -4.88 0.49
N SER A 65 4.85 -5.75 1.46
CA SER A 65 4.71 -5.38 2.88
C SER A 65 5.98 -5.52 3.72
N TYR A 66 7.15 -5.76 3.11
CA TYR A 66 8.38 -6.00 3.88
C TYR A 66 8.79 -4.79 4.70
N VAL A 67 8.66 -3.58 4.17
CA VAL A 67 8.93 -2.33 4.89
C VAL A 67 7.99 -2.18 6.08
N HIS A 68 6.70 -2.47 5.89
CA HIS A 68 5.72 -2.52 6.98
C HIS A 68 6.14 -3.52 8.07
N LYS A 69 6.60 -4.71 7.70
CA LYS A 69 7.10 -5.71 8.65
C LYS A 69 8.33 -5.19 9.42
N MET A 70 9.28 -4.57 8.74
CA MET A 70 10.47 -3.99 9.37
C MET A 70 10.09 -2.92 10.40
N LEU A 71 9.17 -2.01 10.05
CA LEU A 71 8.73 -0.91 10.91
C LEU A 71 7.84 -1.37 12.07
N THR A 72 7.26 -2.57 11.99
CA THR A 72 6.36 -3.14 13.00
C THR A 72 7.00 -4.25 13.85
N GLY A 73 8.31 -4.18 14.05
CA GLY A 73 9.04 -5.01 15.01
C GLY A 73 9.67 -6.28 14.47
N ARG A 74 9.56 -6.54 13.16
CA ARG A 74 10.11 -7.75 12.50
C ARG A 74 11.39 -7.48 11.70
N LYS A 75 12.10 -6.37 11.98
CA LYS A 75 13.29 -5.95 11.24
C LYS A 75 14.42 -6.99 11.25
N ASP A 76 14.55 -7.74 12.35
CA ASP A 76 15.63 -8.71 12.51
C ASP A 76 15.59 -9.80 11.44
N ALA A 77 14.38 -10.18 11.00
CA ALA A 77 14.17 -11.10 9.88
C ALA A 77 14.56 -10.51 8.50
N PHE A 78 15.01 -9.26 8.44
CA PHE A 78 15.53 -8.60 7.24
C PHE A 78 17.00 -8.22 7.37
N LEU A 79 17.53 -8.19 8.59
CA LEU A 79 18.90 -7.78 8.88
C LEU A 79 19.86 -8.96 9.12
N TYR A 80 19.34 -10.06 9.67
CA TYR A 80 20.18 -11.18 10.09
C TYR A 80 19.85 -12.44 9.27
N PRO A 81 20.83 -13.03 8.54
CA PRO A 81 20.59 -14.21 7.71
C PRO A 81 19.97 -15.41 8.45
N ALA A 82 20.31 -15.59 9.74
CA ALA A 82 19.76 -16.66 10.56
C ALA A 82 18.26 -16.49 10.87
N GLU A 83 17.72 -15.29 10.67
CA GLU A 83 16.33 -14.91 10.99
C GLU A 83 15.45 -14.76 9.72
N TYR A 84 16.03 -14.90 8.52
CA TYR A 84 15.34 -14.63 7.27
C TYR A 84 14.05 -15.41 7.08
N ASP A 85 13.97 -16.64 7.62
CA ASP A 85 12.81 -17.52 7.52
C ASP A 85 11.74 -17.27 8.60
N ASN A 86 11.99 -16.34 9.53
CA ASN A 86 11.08 -16.07 10.66
C ASN A 86 9.91 -15.17 10.29
N VAL A 87 9.79 -14.78 9.02
CA VAL A 87 8.65 -13.99 8.51
C VAL A 87 8.14 -14.57 7.19
N SER A 88 6.82 -14.56 7.03
CA SER A 88 6.17 -14.81 5.76
C SER A 88 6.50 -13.72 4.74
N GLY A 89 6.51 -14.06 3.46
CA GLY A 89 6.58 -13.11 2.35
C GLY A 89 5.28 -12.31 2.13
N TYR A 90 4.27 -12.51 2.98
CA TYR A 90 2.95 -11.92 2.90
C TYR A 90 2.47 -11.46 4.28
N SER A 91 1.35 -10.74 4.32
CA SER A 91 0.67 -10.37 5.57
C SER A 91 0.25 -11.62 6.34
N GLU A 92 0.58 -11.66 7.65
CA GLU A 92 0.35 -12.82 8.49
C GLU A 92 -0.01 -12.39 9.93
N PRO A 93 -1.29 -12.47 10.31
CA PRO A 93 -1.75 -12.06 11.64
C PRO A 93 -1.10 -12.81 12.81
N HIS A 94 -0.61 -14.03 12.59
CA HIS A 94 0.10 -14.78 13.63
C HIS A 94 1.50 -14.22 13.93
N GLU A 95 2.08 -13.45 12.99
CA GLU A 95 3.36 -12.79 13.21
C GLU A 95 3.22 -11.48 13.98
N SER A 96 2.14 -10.74 13.72
CA SER A 96 2.00 -9.39 14.25
C SER A 96 0.55 -8.91 14.29
N LYS A 97 0.21 -8.18 15.35
CA LYS A 97 -1.08 -7.46 15.48
C LYS A 97 -1.28 -6.34 14.44
N HIS A 98 -0.24 -5.99 13.70
CA HIS A 98 -0.29 -5.00 12.62
C HIS A 98 -0.76 -5.58 11.29
N ASP A 99 -0.81 -6.90 11.17
CA ASP A 99 -1.30 -7.62 10.01
C ASP A 99 -2.73 -8.12 10.33
N PHE A 100 -3.74 -7.73 9.55
CA PHE A 100 -5.14 -8.02 9.89
C PHE A 100 -5.71 -9.24 9.19
N PHE A 101 -5.10 -9.62 8.06
CA PHE A 101 -5.55 -10.74 7.22
C PHE A 101 -4.37 -11.54 6.70
N VAL A 102 -4.59 -12.82 6.45
CA VAL A 102 -3.73 -13.63 5.59
C VAL A 102 -4.07 -13.26 4.15
N ILE A 103 -3.17 -12.60 3.46
CA ILE A 103 -3.36 -12.13 2.09
C ILE A 103 -2.26 -12.70 1.19
N GLY A 104 -2.61 -13.08 -0.02
CA GLY A 104 -1.71 -13.55 -1.07
C GLY A 104 -2.36 -13.42 -2.44
N HIS A 105 -3.68 -13.21 -2.49
CA HIS A 105 -4.42 -13.02 -3.73
C HIS A 105 -4.51 -11.54 -4.12
N THR A 106 -4.41 -11.26 -5.42
CA THR A 106 -4.61 -9.92 -5.98
C THR A 106 -6.02 -9.41 -5.76
N SER A 107 -6.19 -8.09 -5.67
CA SER A 107 -7.47 -7.36 -5.75
C SER A 107 -8.36 -7.42 -4.52
N THR A 108 -7.90 -8.04 -3.43
CA THR A 108 -8.70 -8.26 -2.21
C THR A 108 -8.67 -7.11 -1.22
N SER A 109 -7.67 -6.24 -1.27
CA SER A 109 -7.41 -5.22 -0.23
C SER A 109 -8.54 -4.24 -0.05
N VAL A 110 -9.16 -3.78 -1.14
CA VAL A 110 -10.23 -2.76 -1.09
C VAL A 110 -11.46 -3.36 -0.40
N SER A 111 -11.87 -4.58 -0.77
CA SER A 111 -13.00 -5.28 -0.16
C SER A 111 -12.75 -5.58 1.32
N LEU A 112 -11.56 -6.08 1.68
CA LEU A 112 -11.19 -6.34 3.08
C LEU A 112 -11.18 -5.07 3.93
N ALA A 113 -10.59 -4.00 3.41
CA ALA A 113 -10.55 -2.71 4.08
C ALA A 113 -11.94 -2.08 4.22
N SER A 114 -12.82 -2.22 3.23
CA SER A 114 -14.20 -1.76 3.31
C SER A 114 -15.00 -2.47 4.42
N GLY A 115 -14.72 -3.76 4.60
CA GLY A 115 -15.27 -4.54 5.72
C GLY A 115 -14.81 -4.00 7.09
N LEU A 116 -13.53 -3.66 7.23
CA LEU A 116 -13.00 -3.01 8.44
C LEU A 116 -13.63 -1.63 8.66
N ALA A 117 -13.75 -0.81 7.61
CA ALA A 117 -14.38 0.50 7.69
C ALA A 117 -15.85 0.40 8.13
N LYS A 118 -16.60 -0.55 7.56
CA LYS A 118 -17.97 -0.83 7.96
C LYS A 118 -18.07 -1.29 9.42
N GLY A 119 -17.19 -2.19 9.83
CA GLY A 119 -17.13 -2.68 11.23
C GLY A 119 -16.83 -1.55 12.21
N ARG A 120 -15.84 -0.68 11.88
CA ARG A 120 -15.52 0.52 12.65
C ARG A 120 -16.75 1.42 12.81
N ASP A 121 -17.45 1.74 11.72
CA ASP A 121 -18.61 2.64 11.76
C ASP A 121 -19.74 2.08 12.61
N LEU A 122 -19.99 0.77 12.52
CA LEU A 122 -21.02 0.09 13.32
C LEU A 122 -20.69 0.07 14.82
N THR A 123 -19.41 0.11 15.17
CA THR A 123 -18.96 0.12 16.57
C THR A 123 -18.69 1.53 17.10
N GLY A 124 -18.84 2.56 16.27
CA GLY A 124 -18.58 3.95 16.64
C GLY A 124 -17.10 4.29 16.78
N GLY A 125 -16.23 3.52 16.14
CA GLY A 125 -14.79 3.79 16.05
C GLY A 125 -14.47 4.99 15.14
N ASN A 126 -13.23 5.47 15.19
CA ASN A 126 -12.78 6.61 14.42
C ASN A 126 -11.39 6.41 13.79
N GLU A 127 -10.84 5.21 13.90
CA GLU A 127 -9.56 4.86 13.30
C GLU A 127 -9.59 4.98 11.77
N ASN A 128 -8.46 5.31 11.18
CA ASN A 128 -8.32 5.35 9.73
C ASN A 128 -8.17 3.94 9.16
N ILE A 129 -8.80 3.72 8.01
CA ILE A 129 -8.68 2.46 7.27
C ILE A 129 -8.07 2.77 5.92
N ILE A 130 -6.93 2.15 5.63
CA ILE A 130 -6.13 2.41 4.45
C ILE A 130 -5.93 1.12 3.66
N ALA A 131 -6.38 1.09 2.41
CA ALA A 131 -6.07 0.04 1.45
C ALA A 131 -4.95 0.50 0.51
N VAL A 132 -3.96 -0.35 0.30
CA VAL A 132 -2.88 -0.11 -0.67
C VAL A 132 -3.00 -1.16 -1.76
N ILE A 133 -3.19 -0.73 -3.00
CA ILE A 133 -3.37 -1.61 -4.16
C ILE A 133 -2.49 -1.17 -5.32
N GLY A 134 -1.86 -2.13 -6.00
CA GLY A 134 -1.13 -1.87 -7.25
C GLY A 134 -2.07 -1.78 -8.45
N ASP A 135 -1.65 -1.05 -9.47
CA ASP A 135 -2.39 -0.89 -10.73
C ASP A 135 -2.69 -2.24 -11.41
N GLY A 136 -1.76 -3.19 -11.35
CA GLY A 136 -1.96 -4.55 -11.90
C GLY A 136 -3.12 -5.30 -11.24
N SER A 137 -3.31 -5.13 -9.94
CA SER A 137 -4.41 -5.75 -9.17
C SER A 137 -5.73 -5.00 -9.34
N LEU A 138 -5.69 -3.72 -9.65
CA LEU A 138 -6.86 -2.85 -9.71
C LEU A 138 -7.85 -3.23 -10.82
N SER A 139 -7.41 -3.93 -11.87
CA SER A 139 -8.24 -4.27 -13.01
C SER A 139 -9.14 -5.50 -12.83
N SER A 140 -9.12 -6.15 -11.68
CA SER A 140 -9.97 -7.33 -11.46
C SER A 140 -11.37 -6.97 -10.97
N GLY A 141 -12.32 -7.89 -11.17
CA GLY A 141 -13.73 -7.71 -10.79
C GLY A 141 -13.88 -7.44 -9.29
N GLU A 142 -13.14 -8.15 -8.44
CA GLU A 142 -13.22 -7.97 -6.99
C GLU A 142 -12.78 -6.57 -6.55
N ALA A 143 -11.74 -5.99 -7.16
CA ALA A 143 -11.34 -4.62 -6.89
C ALA A 143 -12.42 -3.61 -7.33
N PHE A 144 -13.07 -3.84 -8.48
CA PHE A 144 -14.17 -3.00 -8.94
C PHE A 144 -15.38 -3.07 -8.01
N GLU A 145 -15.77 -4.27 -7.58
CA GLU A 145 -16.85 -4.45 -6.60
C GLU A 145 -16.52 -3.76 -5.26
N GLY A 146 -15.27 -3.87 -4.82
CA GLY A 146 -14.79 -3.17 -3.63
C GLY A 146 -14.88 -1.66 -3.75
N LEU A 147 -14.48 -1.08 -4.88
CA LEU A 147 -14.56 0.35 -5.16
C LEU A 147 -16.03 0.82 -5.21
N ASP A 148 -16.91 0.07 -5.88
CA ASP A 148 -18.34 0.35 -5.95
C ASP A 148 -18.97 0.38 -4.54
N TYR A 149 -18.64 -0.62 -3.73
CA TYR A 149 -19.12 -0.68 -2.35
C TYR A 149 -18.59 0.46 -1.48
N VAL A 150 -17.32 0.84 -1.61
CA VAL A 150 -16.73 1.97 -0.86
C VAL A 150 -17.42 3.28 -1.22
N ALA A 151 -17.75 3.50 -2.50
CA ALA A 151 -18.50 4.67 -2.94
C ALA A 151 -19.89 4.75 -2.27
N GLU A 152 -20.60 3.61 -2.15
CA GLU A 152 -21.88 3.53 -1.46
C GLU A 152 -21.74 3.73 0.05
N LEU A 153 -20.67 3.23 0.67
CA LEU A 153 -20.46 3.37 2.13
C LEU A 153 -20.38 4.84 2.57
N GLY A 154 -19.78 5.71 1.77
CA GLY A 154 -19.58 7.12 2.11
C GLY A 154 -18.80 7.33 3.41
N THR A 155 -17.90 6.42 3.75
CA THR A 155 -17.16 6.38 5.01
C THR A 155 -15.73 6.91 4.86
N ASN A 156 -15.08 7.23 6.00
CA ASN A 156 -13.67 7.62 6.02
C ASN A 156 -12.79 6.40 5.74
N MET A 157 -12.40 6.24 4.49
CA MET A 157 -11.48 5.22 4.02
C MET A 157 -10.54 5.81 2.96
N ILE A 158 -9.28 5.43 3.00
CA ILE A 158 -8.26 5.87 2.05
C ILE A 158 -7.85 4.68 1.18
N ILE A 159 -7.88 4.88 -0.14
CA ILE A 159 -7.40 3.90 -1.10
C ILE A 159 -6.19 4.49 -1.82
N ILE A 160 -5.05 3.85 -1.68
CA ILE A 160 -3.80 4.26 -2.33
C ILE A 160 -3.56 3.33 -3.51
N VAL A 161 -3.66 3.88 -4.71
CA VAL A 161 -3.31 3.16 -5.95
C VAL A 161 -1.85 3.46 -6.27
N ASN A 162 -0.98 2.46 -6.14
CA ASN A 162 0.41 2.55 -6.57
C ASN A 162 0.49 2.17 -8.05
N ASP A 163 0.58 3.18 -8.92
CA ASP A 163 0.59 3.01 -10.37
C ASP A 163 2.00 3.19 -10.95
N ASN A 164 2.63 2.09 -11.28
CA ASN A 164 3.93 2.06 -11.95
C ASN A 164 3.86 1.54 -13.39
N GLN A 165 2.66 1.35 -13.93
CA GLN A 165 2.37 0.85 -15.29
C GLN A 165 2.74 -0.62 -15.54
N MET A 166 3.14 -1.33 -14.50
CA MET A 166 3.64 -2.69 -14.59
C MET A 166 2.93 -3.59 -13.57
N SER A 167 2.61 -4.79 -14.02
CA SER A 167 2.44 -5.94 -13.15
C SER A 167 3.68 -6.85 -13.29
N ILE A 168 3.53 -8.13 -13.64
CA ILE A 168 4.67 -8.95 -14.09
C ILE A 168 5.09 -8.53 -15.52
N ALA A 169 4.13 -8.08 -16.31
CA ALA A 169 4.27 -7.54 -17.66
C ALA A 169 3.56 -6.19 -17.76
N GLU A 170 3.66 -5.52 -18.91
CA GLU A 170 2.91 -4.30 -19.19
C GLU A 170 1.40 -4.53 -19.07
N ASN A 171 0.73 -3.58 -18.47
CA ASN A 171 -0.72 -3.62 -18.29
C ASN A 171 -1.46 -3.14 -19.56
N HIS A 172 -2.50 -3.86 -19.94
CA HIS A 172 -3.33 -3.54 -21.10
C HIS A 172 -4.81 -3.51 -20.74
N GLY A 173 -5.57 -2.56 -21.31
CA GLY A 173 -7.01 -2.45 -21.12
C GLY A 173 -7.51 -1.02 -20.99
N GLY A 174 -8.83 -0.87 -20.93
CA GLY A 174 -9.47 0.45 -20.82
C GLY A 174 -9.13 1.21 -19.56
N LEU A 175 -9.07 0.52 -18.42
CA LEU A 175 -8.66 1.13 -17.14
C LEU A 175 -7.26 1.75 -17.24
N TYR A 176 -6.31 1.02 -17.81
CA TYR A 176 -4.91 1.49 -17.90
C TYR A 176 -4.75 2.68 -18.85
N LYS A 177 -5.62 2.83 -19.86
CA LYS A 177 -5.68 4.06 -20.67
C LYS A 177 -6.10 5.23 -19.79
N ASN A 178 -7.12 5.07 -18.96
CA ASN A 178 -7.56 6.11 -18.05
C ASN A 178 -6.50 6.45 -17.00
N LEU A 179 -5.83 5.45 -16.41
CA LEU A 179 -4.70 5.69 -15.51
C LEU A 179 -3.58 6.46 -16.21
N LYS A 180 -3.29 6.15 -17.48
CA LYS A 180 -2.32 6.91 -18.27
C LYS A 180 -2.75 8.36 -18.45
N ASP A 181 -4.00 8.60 -18.83
CA ASP A 181 -4.54 9.96 -19.01
C ASP A 181 -4.48 10.76 -17.70
N LEU A 182 -4.74 10.10 -16.57
CA LEU A 182 -4.60 10.70 -15.24
C LEU A 182 -3.15 11.08 -14.93
N ARG A 183 -2.18 10.22 -15.23
CA ARG A 183 -0.74 10.54 -15.06
C ARG A 183 -0.32 11.70 -15.97
N ASP A 184 -0.61 11.59 -17.26
CA ASP A 184 -0.19 12.59 -18.27
C ASP A 184 -0.77 13.97 -18.00
N SER A 185 -1.94 14.04 -17.36
CA SER A 185 -2.62 15.29 -17.00
C SER A 185 -2.37 15.74 -15.55
N ASN A 186 -1.52 15.06 -14.78
CA ASN A 186 -1.38 15.27 -13.33
C ASN A 186 -2.75 15.24 -12.61
N GLY A 187 -3.58 14.27 -12.96
CA GLY A 187 -4.89 14.06 -12.36
C GLY A 187 -6.00 15.00 -12.85
N GLN A 188 -5.74 15.83 -13.88
CA GLN A 188 -6.66 16.86 -14.35
C GLN A 188 -7.50 16.44 -15.57
N CYS A 189 -7.36 15.22 -16.11
CA CYS A 189 -8.15 14.79 -17.25
C CYS A 189 -9.65 14.80 -16.92
N GLU A 190 -10.46 15.15 -17.92
CA GLU A 190 -11.93 15.24 -17.78
C GLU A 190 -12.54 13.87 -17.44
N CYS A 191 -12.06 12.82 -18.07
CA CYS A 191 -12.48 11.46 -17.79
C CYS A 191 -11.65 10.89 -16.62
N ASN A 192 -12.24 10.78 -15.45
CA ASN A 192 -11.64 10.19 -14.28
C ASN A 192 -12.54 9.07 -13.74
N PHE A 193 -12.08 7.84 -13.89
CA PHE A 193 -12.80 6.62 -13.50
C PHE A 193 -13.22 6.67 -12.02
N PHE A 194 -12.34 7.09 -11.12
CA PHE A 194 -12.63 7.11 -9.68
C PHE A 194 -13.70 8.15 -9.33
N LYS A 195 -13.59 9.34 -9.92
CA LYS A 195 -14.63 10.39 -9.76
C LYS A 195 -15.97 9.98 -10.37
N ALA A 196 -15.96 9.25 -11.48
CA ALA A 196 -17.17 8.73 -12.10
C ALA A 196 -17.89 7.70 -11.22
N MET A 197 -17.17 6.99 -10.35
CA MET A 197 -17.74 6.11 -9.32
C MET A 197 -18.22 6.86 -8.06
N GLY A 198 -18.01 8.17 -7.95
CA GLY A 198 -18.38 8.96 -6.77
C GLY A 198 -17.30 9.04 -5.69
N LEU A 199 -16.08 8.61 -5.99
CA LEU A 199 -14.96 8.67 -5.06
C LEU A 199 -14.23 10.03 -5.19
N ASP A 200 -13.79 10.58 -4.07
CA ASP A 200 -12.82 11.67 -4.07
C ASP A 200 -11.48 11.18 -4.62
N TYR A 201 -10.82 12.03 -5.41
CA TYR A 201 -9.58 11.66 -6.07
C TYR A 201 -8.49 12.70 -5.88
N MET A 202 -7.33 12.25 -5.47
CA MET A 202 -6.12 13.06 -5.35
C MET A 202 -4.99 12.41 -6.17
N TYR A 203 -4.30 13.19 -6.98
CA TYR A 203 -3.11 12.75 -7.71
C TYR A 203 -1.84 13.15 -6.96
N VAL A 204 -0.92 12.21 -6.82
CA VAL A 204 0.41 12.41 -6.27
C VAL A 204 1.43 12.01 -7.33
N ASN A 205 2.20 12.96 -7.82
CA ASN A 205 3.11 12.74 -8.96
C ASN A 205 4.32 11.90 -8.58
N ASP A 206 4.75 11.98 -7.34
CA ASP A 206 6.00 11.37 -6.90
C ASP A 206 5.85 10.77 -5.51
N GLY A 207 5.45 9.49 -5.49
CA GLY A 207 5.25 8.75 -4.24
C GLY A 207 6.54 8.14 -3.64
N ASN A 208 7.68 8.29 -4.33
CA ASN A 208 8.96 7.68 -3.95
C ASN A 208 10.05 8.72 -3.63
N HIS A 209 9.70 10.01 -3.47
CA HIS A 209 10.64 11.09 -3.14
C HIS A 209 10.12 12.01 -2.06
#